data_0a77ce8957882b12f7c01a5650cb936c
#
_entry.id   0a77ce8957882b12f7c01a5650cb936c
#
_cell.length_a   1.000
_cell.length_b   1.000
_cell.length_c   1.000
_cell.angle_alpha   90.00
_cell.angle_beta   90.00
_cell.angle_gamma   90.00
#
_symmetry.space_group_name_H-M   'P 1'
#
loop_
_entity.id
_entity.type
_entity.pdbx_description
1 polymer ?
#
loop_
_entity_poly.entity_id
_entity_poly.type
_entity_poly.pdbx_seq_one_letter_code
_entity_poly.pdbx_strand_id
1 'polypeptide(L)'
;MSLSDFKAFDVEDAVFRNSKGKAKAAPALPQGAPVADTHCHLGMLDNVPLVLARAAVHGMGFIECITDPSEYRSDELSAQETYARLDEWVADARCILDSWGMGQLEPPVIRMASGVHPHNAKDWERGLPVLRELLACPATSCLGEIGLDYHYDKSPRDVQREVFALQLRMAHELGLPVSLHIREAHSDALEILRAEGLPAAGCILHCFNLGPDDLAPFVELGCYVALGGPLTFKKECATRAAVALASPGRLLTETDAPFMAPEPLRGVVCEPAHTVFTLRMLLDCLGYAGEQHALELMSPRPMDLPEGEQPAPLLQPGFDRLQEGLDELGMCQRLYRNAVELLDRPNPARRMR
;
A
#
# COMPACT_ATOMS: atom_id res chain seq x y z
N MET A 1 -7.98 -26.39 -8.22
CA MET A 1 -8.47 -27.14 -7.02
C MET A 1 -9.94 -27.50 -7.25
N SER A 2 -10.39 -28.69 -6.86
CA SER A 2 -11.83 -29.01 -6.95
C SER A 2 -12.57 -28.36 -5.78
N LEU A 3 -13.87 -28.05 -5.96
CA LEU A 3 -14.73 -27.52 -4.89
C LEU A 3 -14.72 -28.37 -3.58
N SER A 4 -14.28 -29.63 -3.66
CA SER A 4 -14.12 -30.54 -2.52
C SER A 4 -12.85 -30.30 -1.68
N ASP A 5 -11.86 -29.53 -2.19
CA ASP A 5 -10.62 -29.23 -1.49
C ASP A 5 -10.73 -28.00 -0.59
N PHE A 6 -11.81 -27.20 -0.77
CA PHE A 6 -12.15 -26.17 0.18
C PHE A 6 -12.70 -26.86 1.45
N LYS A 7 -11.84 -27.09 2.46
CA LYS A 7 -12.34 -27.22 3.83
C LYS A 7 -13.36 -26.11 4.02
N ALA A 8 -14.55 -26.42 4.50
CA ALA A 8 -15.59 -25.43 4.75
C ALA A 8 -15.01 -24.33 5.66
N PHE A 9 -14.56 -23.22 5.06
CA PHE A 9 -14.16 -22.04 5.81
C PHE A 9 -15.42 -21.49 6.47
N ASP A 10 -15.33 -21.21 7.76
CA ASP A 10 -16.43 -20.62 8.51
C ASP A 10 -16.37 -19.08 8.38
N VAL A 11 -17.51 -18.42 8.44
CA VAL A 11 -17.61 -16.95 8.53
C VAL A 11 -16.79 -16.38 9.69
N GLU A 12 -16.55 -17.15 10.75
CA GLU A 12 -15.63 -16.79 11.83
C GLU A 12 -14.19 -16.60 11.37
N ASP A 13 -13.80 -17.15 10.22
CA ASP A 13 -12.48 -16.91 9.62
C ASP A 13 -12.31 -15.46 9.13
N ALA A 14 -13.41 -14.69 8.98
CA ALA A 14 -13.36 -13.26 8.69
C ALA A 14 -13.07 -12.39 9.93
N VAL A 15 -13.06 -12.96 11.14
CA VAL A 15 -12.82 -12.22 12.37
C VAL A 15 -11.33 -11.96 12.56
N PHE A 16 -10.96 -10.71 12.78
CA PHE A 16 -9.57 -10.36 13.10
C PHE A 16 -9.13 -10.99 14.41
N ARG A 17 -7.92 -11.55 14.42
CA ARG A 17 -7.31 -12.14 15.62
C ARG A 17 -5.90 -11.63 15.81
N ASN A 18 -5.53 -11.30 17.04
CA ASN A 18 -4.14 -10.93 17.35
C ASN A 18 -3.23 -12.17 17.46
N SER A 19 -1.93 -11.97 17.67
CA SER A 19 -0.91 -13.03 17.79
C SER A 19 -1.16 -14.05 18.92
N LYS A 20 -2.08 -13.76 19.85
CA LYS A 20 -2.53 -14.67 20.90
C LYS A 20 -3.85 -15.37 20.54
N GLY A 21 -4.33 -15.25 19.28
CA GLY A 21 -5.59 -15.83 18.83
C GLY A 21 -6.85 -15.11 19.35
N LYS A 22 -6.71 -14.02 20.11
CA LYS A 22 -7.86 -13.30 20.66
C LYS A 22 -8.53 -12.45 19.57
N ALA A 23 -9.84 -12.61 19.42
CA ALA A 23 -10.64 -11.80 18.51
C ALA A 23 -10.49 -10.29 18.78
N LYS A 24 -10.46 -9.52 17.71
CA LYS A 24 -10.42 -8.05 17.70
C LYS A 24 -11.55 -7.52 16.86
N ALA A 25 -12.27 -6.54 17.40
CA ALA A 25 -13.29 -5.85 16.62
C ALA A 25 -12.64 -5.06 15.48
N ALA A 26 -13.30 -5.04 14.32
CA ALA A 26 -12.99 -4.07 13.29
C ALA A 26 -13.18 -2.64 13.84
N PRO A 27 -12.38 -1.67 13.42
CA PRO A 27 -12.59 -0.28 13.80
C PRO A 27 -13.92 0.23 13.24
N ALA A 28 -14.54 1.18 13.94
CA ALA A 28 -15.74 1.84 13.44
C ALA A 28 -15.36 2.70 12.22
N LEU A 29 -15.92 2.36 11.07
CA LEU A 29 -15.87 3.16 9.84
C LEU A 29 -17.31 3.52 9.43
N PRO A 30 -17.53 4.59 8.67
CA PRO A 30 -18.85 4.90 8.12
C PRO A 30 -19.40 3.72 7.31
N GLN A 31 -20.71 3.50 7.40
CA GLN A 31 -21.36 2.43 6.65
C GLN A 31 -21.14 2.61 5.14
N GLY A 32 -20.65 1.56 4.48
CA GLY A 32 -20.34 1.59 3.04
C GLY A 32 -19.05 2.33 2.69
N ALA A 33 -18.19 2.63 3.67
CA ALA A 33 -16.88 3.20 3.39
C ALA A 33 -16.04 2.23 2.54
N PRO A 34 -15.61 2.63 1.33
CA PRO A 34 -14.75 1.80 0.51
C PRO A 34 -13.30 1.86 1.01
N VAL A 35 -12.58 0.74 0.88
CA VAL A 35 -11.18 0.61 1.31
C VAL A 35 -10.32 0.18 0.12
N ALA A 36 -9.12 0.72 0.01
CA ALA A 36 -8.13 0.29 -0.97
C ALA A 36 -6.80 -0.04 -0.28
N ASP A 37 -6.14 -1.09 -0.77
CA ASP A 37 -4.77 -1.43 -0.41
C ASP A 37 -3.88 -1.20 -1.64
N THR A 38 -3.05 -0.15 -1.60
CA THR A 38 -2.22 0.24 -2.74
C THR A 38 -0.86 -0.43 -2.77
N HIS A 39 -0.59 -1.35 -1.84
CA HIS A 39 0.67 -2.11 -1.83
C HIS A 39 0.56 -3.36 -0.96
N CYS A 40 0.49 -4.53 -1.59
CA CYS A 40 0.61 -5.80 -0.89
C CYS A 40 1.23 -6.90 -1.77
N HIS A 41 1.89 -7.87 -1.16
CA HIS A 41 2.51 -9.03 -1.82
C HIS A 41 1.59 -10.24 -1.70
N LEU A 42 0.49 -10.29 -2.46
CA LEU A 42 -0.48 -11.40 -2.41
C LEU A 42 0.18 -12.77 -2.63
N GLY A 43 1.18 -12.83 -3.52
CA GLY A 43 1.92 -14.06 -3.81
C GLY A 43 2.72 -14.62 -2.62
N MET A 44 2.95 -13.83 -1.57
CA MET A 44 3.62 -14.24 -0.35
C MET A 44 2.65 -14.69 0.76
N LEU A 45 1.35 -14.63 0.51
CA LEU A 45 0.32 -15.00 1.48
C LEU A 45 -0.19 -16.43 1.24
N ASP A 46 -0.47 -17.13 2.33
CA ASP A 46 -1.15 -18.41 2.29
C ASP A 46 -2.64 -18.21 2.02
N ASN A 47 -3.27 -19.13 1.26
CA ASN A 47 -4.72 -19.13 0.99
C ASN A 47 -5.26 -17.78 0.49
N VAL A 48 -4.66 -17.24 -0.58
CA VAL A 48 -5.04 -15.95 -1.16
C VAL A 48 -6.56 -15.83 -1.38
N PRO A 49 -7.30 -16.85 -1.87
CA PRO A 49 -8.76 -16.77 -1.97
C PRO A 49 -9.47 -16.42 -0.65
N LEU A 50 -9.04 -17.01 0.46
CA LEU A 50 -9.58 -16.71 1.79
C LEU A 50 -9.23 -15.28 2.22
N VAL A 51 -8.01 -14.82 1.94
CA VAL A 51 -7.56 -13.43 2.20
C VAL A 51 -8.44 -12.44 1.44
N LEU A 52 -8.75 -12.72 0.17
CA LEU A 52 -9.61 -11.86 -0.65
C LEU A 52 -11.08 -11.87 -0.18
N ALA A 53 -11.59 -13.03 0.26
CA ALA A 53 -12.94 -13.11 0.83
C ALA A 53 -13.04 -12.30 2.14
N ARG A 54 -12.04 -12.38 3.02
CA ARG A 54 -11.95 -11.53 4.22
C ARG A 54 -11.89 -10.04 3.85
N ALA A 55 -11.08 -9.69 2.86
CA ALA A 55 -10.95 -8.32 2.38
C ALA A 55 -12.32 -7.77 1.91
N ALA A 56 -13.09 -8.55 1.15
CA ALA A 56 -14.43 -8.19 0.71
C ALA A 56 -15.40 -7.94 1.89
N VAL A 57 -15.38 -8.81 2.92
CA VAL A 57 -16.20 -8.66 4.13
C VAL A 57 -15.91 -7.34 4.85
N HIS A 58 -14.67 -6.85 4.78
CA HIS A 58 -14.24 -5.62 5.41
C HIS A 58 -14.26 -4.39 4.48
N GLY A 59 -14.99 -4.46 3.35
CA GLY A 59 -15.21 -3.31 2.47
C GLY A 59 -14.06 -2.99 1.51
N MET A 60 -13.09 -3.91 1.37
CA MET A 60 -12.01 -3.75 0.41
C MET A 60 -12.55 -3.84 -1.02
N GLY A 61 -12.38 -2.79 -1.80
CA GLY A 61 -12.81 -2.74 -3.20
C GLY A 61 -11.66 -2.79 -4.21
N PHE A 62 -10.42 -2.51 -3.77
CA PHE A 62 -9.26 -2.43 -4.65
C PHE A 62 -7.98 -2.90 -3.94
N ILE A 63 -7.14 -3.63 -4.67
CA ILE A 63 -5.82 -4.10 -4.22
C ILE A 63 -4.81 -3.93 -5.36
N GLU A 64 -3.66 -3.30 -5.07
CA GLU A 64 -2.46 -3.35 -5.91
C GLU A 64 -1.53 -4.45 -5.42
N CYS A 65 -1.35 -5.48 -6.23
CA CYS A 65 -0.48 -6.62 -5.95
C CYS A 65 0.93 -6.36 -6.50
N ILE A 66 1.92 -6.41 -5.63
CA ILE A 66 3.32 -6.20 -6.00
C ILE A 66 3.93 -7.51 -6.51
N THR A 67 4.69 -7.41 -7.61
CA THR A 67 5.41 -8.53 -8.21
C THR A 67 6.83 -8.10 -8.59
N ASP A 68 7.82 -8.90 -8.21
CA ASP A 68 9.22 -8.70 -8.63
C ASP A 68 9.62 -9.81 -9.64
N PRO A 69 10.21 -9.46 -10.79
CA PRO A 69 10.66 -10.43 -11.80
C PRO A 69 11.65 -11.47 -11.27
N SER A 70 12.38 -11.17 -10.20
CA SER A 70 13.32 -12.11 -9.58
C SER A 70 12.62 -13.22 -8.80
N GLU A 71 11.36 -13.03 -8.42
CA GLU A 71 10.52 -14.06 -7.77
C GLU A 71 10.06 -15.11 -8.78
N TYR A 72 10.14 -14.79 -10.08
CA TYR A 72 9.82 -15.70 -11.17
C TYR A 72 11.10 -16.34 -11.68
N ARG A 73 11.28 -17.62 -11.44
CA ARG A 73 12.28 -18.39 -12.14
C ARG A 73 11.84 -18.54 -13.59
N SER A 74 12.79 -18.44 -14.53
CA SER A 74 12.53 -18.46 -15.98
C SER A 74 11.81 -19.71 -16.49
N ASP A 75 11.64 -20.72 -15.65
CA ASP A 75 11.07 -22.03 -15.91
C ASP A 75 9.75 -22.29 -15.12
N GLU A 76 9.31 -21.37 -14.23
CA GLU A 76 8.19 -21.67 -13.33
C GLU A 76 6.89 -20.87 -13.60
N LEU A 77 6.93 -19.66 -14.15
CA LEU A 77 5.72 -18.88 -14.42
C LEU A 77 5.95 -17.86 -15.55
N SER A 78 5.16 -17.95 -16.61
CA SER A 78 5.02 -16.86 -17.60
C SER A 78 4.18 -15.72 -17.02
N ALA A 79 4.27 -14.52 -17.60
CA ALA A 79 3.38 -13.41 -17.26
C ALA A 79 1.90 -13.79 -17.41
N GLN A 80 1.59 -14.65 -18.37
CA GLN A 80 0.23 -15.14 -18.62
C GLN A 80 -0.27 -16.06 -17.50
N GLU A 81 0.60 -16.89 -16.92
CA GLU A 81 0.27 -17.76 -15.77
C GLU A 81 0.06 -16.95 -14.49
N THR A 82 0.87 -15.90 -14.27
CA THR A 82 0.66 -14.95 -13.16
C THR A 82 -0.73 -14.29 -13.28
N TYR A 83 -1.14 -13.97 -14.48
CA TYR A 83 -2.42 -13.37 -14.78
C TYR A 83 -3.59 -14.31 -14.52
N ALA A 84 -3.47 -15.55 -14.97
CA ALA A 84 -4.47 -16.59 -14.75
C ALA A 84 -4.68 -16.84 -13.25
N ARG A 85 -3.63 -16.73 -12.44
CA ARG A 85 -3.72 -16.84 -10.99
C ARG A 85 -4.61 -15.79 -10.35
N LEU A 86 -4.54 -14.53 -10.79
CA LEU A 86 -5.39 -13.47 -10.23
C LEU A 86 -6.86 -13.78 -10.47
N ASP A 87 -7.23 -14.20 -11.67
CA ASP A 87 -8.60 -14.57 -12.01
C ASP A 87 -9.09 -15.79 -11.22
N GLU A 88 -8.23 -16.82 -11.05
CA GLU A 88 -8.52 -18.00 -10.23
C GLU A 88 -8.75 -17.62 -8.76
N TRP A 89 -7.88 -16.80 -8.17
CA TRP A 89 -8.02 -16.35 -6.79
C TRP A 89 -9.33 -15.59 -6.55
N VAL A 90 -9.71 -14.73 -7.49
CA VAL A 90 -10.96 -13.97 -7.42
C VAL A 90 -12.16 -14.92 -7.54
N ALA A 91 -12.13 -15.89 -8.46
CA ALA A 91 -13.20 -16.87 -8.63
C ALA A 91 -13.37 -17.75 -7.37
N ASP A 92 -12.25 -18.23 -6.81
CA ASP A 92 -12.26 -19.04 -5.59
C ASP A 92 -12.74 -18.23 -4.37
N ALA A 93 -12.36 -16.93 -4.26
CA ALA A 93 -12.86 -16.05 -3.22
C ALA A 93 -14.38 -15.84 -3.30
N ARG A 94 -14.96 -15.77 -4.51
CA ARG A 94 -16.43 -15.75 -4.68
C ARG A 94 -17.08 -17.02 -4.14
N CYS A 95 -16.52 -18.18 -4.44
CA CYS A 95 -17.02 -19.44 -3.90
C CYS A 95 -17.01 -19.48 -2.36
N ILE A 96 -15.98 -18.88 -1.75
CA ILE A 96 -15.89 -18.76 -0.27
C ILE A 96 -17.01 -17.83 0.24
N LEU A 97 -17.18 -16.64 -0.36
CA LEU A 97 -18.24 -15.69 0.02
C LEU A 97 -19.63 -16.30 -0.13
N ASP A 98 -19.88 -17.04 -1.19
CA ASP A 98 -21.14 -17.77 -1.40
C ASP A 98 -21.37 -18.80 -0.29
N SER A 99 -20.32 -19.55 0.10
CA SER A 99 -20.39 -20.54 1.18
C SER A 99 -20.70 -19.93 2.55
N TRP A 100 -20.31 -18.66 2.76
CA TRP A 100 -20.63 -17.87 3.95
C TRP A 100 -22.01 -17.22 3.90
N GLY A 101 -22.78 -17.40 2.82
CA GLY A 101 -24.06 -16.70 2.61
C GLY A 101 -23.89 -15.21 2.31
N MET A 102 -22.73 -14.79 1.87
CA MET A 102 -22.33 -13.40 1.57
C MET A 102 -22.12 -13.16 0.06
N GLY A 103 -22.79 -13.94 -0.80
CA GLY A 103 -22.66 -13.84 -2.26
C GLY A 103 -23.05 -12.51 -2.89
N GLN A 104 -23.61 -11.57 -2.10
CA GLN A 104 -23.82 -10.18 -2.52
C GLN A 104 -22.54 -9.31 -2.45
N LEU A 105 -21.48 -9.80 -1.79
CA LEU A 105 -20.18 -9.12 -1.73
C LEU A 105 -19.34 -9.56 -2.93
N GLU A 106 -18.57 -8.62 -3.47
CA GLU A 106 -17.61 -8.91 -4.53
C GLU A 106 -16.18 -8.88 -3.97
N PRO A 107 -15.32 -9.84 -4.37
CA PRO A 107 -13.90 -9.73 -4.10
C PRO A 107 -13.32 -8.42 -4.68
N PRO A 108 -12.26 -7.85 -4.08
CA PRO A 108 -11.67 -6.62 -4.56
C PRO A 108 -11.14 -6.75 -6.00
N VAL A 109 -11.16 -5.65 -6.74
CA VAL A 109 -10.44 -5.54 -8.02
C VAL A 109 -8.95 -5.61 -7.73
N ILE A 110 -8.24 -6.48 -8.46
CA ILE A 110 -6.79 -6.62 -8.31
C ILE A 110 -6.10 -6.03 -9.53
N ARG A 111 -5.10 -5.19 -9.29
CA ARG A 111 -4.12 -4.73 -10.29
C ARG A 111 -2.73 -5.15 -9.84
N MET A 112 -1.76 -5.06 -10.76
CA MET A 112 -0.38 -5.44 -10.50
C MET A 112 0.55 -4.24 -10.65
N ALA A 113 1.46 -4.09 -9.70
CA ALA A 113 2.69 -3.37 -9.89
C ALA A 113 3.82 -4.36 -10.18
N SER A 114 4.65 -4.07 -11.16
CA SER A 114 5.79 -4.91 -11.50
C SER A 114 7.04 -4.05 -11.65
N GLY A 115 8.10 -4.38 -10.91
CA GLY A 115 9.36 -3.66 -10.91
C GLY A 115 10.48 -4.50 -10.30
N VAL A 116 11.73 -4.12 -10.56
CA VAL A 116 12.89 -4.73 -9.92
C VAL A 116 13.19 -3.97 -8.64
N HIS A 117 12.91 -4.63 -7.51
CA HIS A 117 13.17 -4.11 -6.18
C HIS A 117 14.67 -3.82 -5.97
N PRO A 118 15.07 -2.79 -5.20
CA PRO A 118 16.47 -2.44 -4.97
C PRO A 118 17.32 -3.60 -4.43
N HIS A 119 16.74 -4.53 -3.68
CA HIS A 119 17.45 -5.74 -3.24
C HIS A 119 17.98 -6.59 -4.41
N ASN A 120 17.28 -6.59 -5.54
CA ASN A 120 17.53 -7.40 -6.71
C ASN A 120 18.15 -6.60 -7.87
N ALA A 121 18.52 -5.35 -7.65
CA ALA A 121 19.08 -4.46 -8.68
C ALA A 121 20.32 -5.07 -9.37
N LYS A 122 21.17 -5.82 -8.67
CA LYS A 122 22.33 -6.53 -9.24
C LYS A 122 21.96 -7.59 -10.27
N ASP A 123 20.73 -8.08 -10.26
CA ASP A 123 20.20 -9.09 -11.18
C ASP A 123 19.33 -8.46 -12.30
N TRP A 124 19.39 -7.14 -12.48
CA TRP A 124 18.58 -6.35 -13.40
C TRP A 124 18.49 -6.92 -14.81
N GLU A 125 19.64 -7.22 -15.42
CA GLU A 125 19.68 -7.70 -16.80
C GLU A 125 18.94 -9.03 -16.97
N ARG A 126 19.01 -9.90 -15.94
CA ARG A 126 18.32 -11.19 -15.92
C ARG A 126 16.81 -11.01 -15.75
N GLY A 127 16.39 -10.05 -14.93
CA GLY A 127 14.97 -9.78 -14.66
C GLY A 127 14.26 -9.01 -15.78
N LEU A 128 14.99 -8.25 -16.59
CA LEU A 128 14.42 -7.35 -17.58
C LEU A 128 13.49 -8.01 -18.63
N PRO A 129 13.78 -9.20 -19.20
CA PRO A 129 12.83 -9.85 -20.10
C PRO A 129 11.49 -10.15 -19.44
N VAL A 130 11.49 -10.71 -18.22
CA VAL A 130 10.29 -11.02 -17.45
C VAL A 130 9.56 -9.73 -17.06
N LEU A 131 10.28 -8.70 -16.63
CA LEU A 131 9.69 -7.39 -16.34
C LEU A 131 8.92 -6.83 -17.53
N ARG A 132 9.49 -6.90 -18.73
CA ARG A 132 8.83 -6.42 -19.95
C ARG A 132 7.52 -7.19 -20.25
N GLU A 133 7.52 -8.50 -20.03
CA GLU A 133 6.31 -9.30 -20.17
C GLU A 133 5.25 -8.91 -19.15
N LEU A 134 5.62 -8.76 -17.87
CA LEU A 134 4.73 -8.33 -16.80
C LEU A 134 4.16 -6.92 -17.06
N LEU A 135 5.00 -5.97 -17.49
CA LEU A 135 4.57 -4.61 -17.82
C LEU A 135 3.64 -4.55 -19.04
N ALA A 136 3.70 -5.55 -19.93
CA ALA A 136 2.78 -5.68 -21.07
C ALA A 136 1.43 -6.31 -20.69
N CYS A 137 1.31 -6.87 -19.49
CA CYS A 137 0.07 -7.49 -19.02
C CYS A 137 -1.03 -6.43 -18.78
N PRO A 138 -2.30 -6.71 -19.17
CA PRO A 138 -3.41 -5.79 -18.95
C PRO A 138 -3.72 -5.46 -17.49
N ALA A 139 -3.43 -6.34 -16.52
CA ALA A 139 -3.62 -6.06 -15.10
C ALA A 139 -2.50 -5.21 -14.48
N THR A 140 -1.36 -5.05 -15.17
CA THR A 140 -0.29 -4.20 -14.69
C THR A 140 -0.68 -2.74 -14.89
N SER A 141 -0.73 -2.00 -13.80
CA SER A 141 -1.15 -0.60 -13.73
C SER A 141 -0.05 0.32 -13.21
N CYS A 142 1.04 -0.24 -12.64
CA CYS A 142 2.10 0.50 -12.00
C CYS A 142 3.46 -0.15 -12.28
N LEU A 143 4.51 0.63 -12.41
CA LEU A 143 5.89 0.16 -12.41
C LEU A 143 6.42 0.27 -10.98
N GLY A 144 6.55 -0.84 -10.30
CA GLY A 144 6.93 -0.90 -8.88
C GLY A 144 6.97 -2.36 -8.38
N GLU A 145 7.68 -2.58 -7.35
CA GLU A 145 8.33 -1.68 -6.41
C GLU A 145 9.75 -1.38 -6.88
N ILE A 146 10.11 -0.09 -6.97
CA ILE A 146 11.42 0.37 -7.44
C ILE A 146 12.00 1.38 -6.45
N GLY A 147 13.31 1.59 -6.45
CA GLY A 147 13.91 2.61 -5.58
C GLY A 147 15.24 2.22 -4.98
N LEU A 148 15.45 2.58 -3.69
CA LEU A 148 16.72 2.44 -2.99
C LEU A 148 16.51 1.87 -1.57
N ASP A 149 17.33 0.89 -1.18
CA ASP A 149 17.39 0.35 0.17
C ASP A 149 18.85 0.30 0.65
N TYR A 150 19.24 1.26 1.50
CA TYR A 150 20.57 1.33 2.09
C TYR A 150 20.63 0.71 3.48
N HIS A 151 19.48 0.23 3.97
CA HIS A 151 19.42 -0.49 5.23
C HIS A 151 19.89 -1.94 5.09
N TYR A 152 19.29 -2.67 4.14
CA TYR A 152 19.68 -4.06 3.87
C TYR A 152 20.86 -4.19 2.92
N ASP A 153 21.03 -3.22 2.03
CA ASP A 153 22.20 -3.07 1.14
C ASP A 153 22.53 -4.35 0.32
N LYS A 154 21.47 -5.07 -0.13
CA LYS A 154 21.60 -6.39 -0.79
C LYS A 154 22.13 -6.32 -2.23
N SER A 155 22.08 -5.15 -2.87
CA SER A 155 22.73 -4.82 -4.12
C SER A 155 23.63 -3.61 -3.93
N PRO A 156 24.72 -3.46 -4.67
CA PRO A 156 25.59 -2.28 -4.59
C PRO A 156 24.79 -0.99 -4.83
N ARG A 157 25.06 0.07 -4.06
CA ARG A 157 24.27 1.31 -4.08
C ARG A 157 24.29 2.04 -5.40
N ASP A 158 25.43 2.02 -6.10
CA ASP A 158 25.59 2.56 -7.45
C ASP A 158 24.69 1.82 -8.45
N VAL A 159 24.62 0.49 -8.35
CA VAL A 159 23.72 -0.34 -9.17
C VAL A 159 22.26 -0.06 -8.82
N GLN A 160 21.91 0.07 -7.52
CA GLN A 160 20.55 0.44 -7.13
C GLN A 160 20.14 1.79 -7.76
N ARG A 161 21.02 2.80 -7.69
CA ARG A 161 20.78 4.14 -8.27
C ARG A 161 20.59 4.09 -9.78
N GLU A 162 21.44 3.33 -10.49
CA GLU A 162 21.34 3.16 -11.93
C GLU A 162 20.02 2.48 -12.33
N VAL A 163 19.69 1.36 -11.69
CA VAL A 163 18.47 0.58 -11.98
C VAL A 163 17.22 1.38 -11.63
N PHE A 164 17.24 2.16 -10.55
CA PHE A 164 16.13 3.06 -10.21
C PHE A 164 15.91 4.10 -11.32
N ALA A 165 16.95 4.79 -11.77
CA ALA A 165 16.86 5.76 -12.87
C ALA A 165 16.39 5.11 -14.19
N LEU A 166 16.86 3.91 -14.51
CA LEU A 166 16.41 3.15 -15.69
C LEU A 166 14.91 2.85 -15.63
N GLN A 167 14.41 2.41 -14.49
CA GLN A 167 12.99 2.10 -14.32
C GLN A 167 12.11 3.35 -14.31
N LEU A 168 12.57 4.49 -13.80
CA LEU A 168 11.85 5.77 -13.95
C LEU A 168 11.70 6.15 -15.42
N ARG A 169 12.76 6.03 -16.23
CA ARG A 169 12.69 6.26 -17.69
C ARG A 169 11.70 5.32 -18.37
N MET A 170 11.71 4.03 -18.00
CA MET A 170 10.72 3.07 -18.51
C MET A 170 9.28 3.48 -18.14
N ALA A 171 9.04 3.97 -16.91
CA ALA A 171 7.73 4.45 -16.50
C ALA A 171 7.26 5.66 -17.32
N HIS A 172 8.18 6.59 -17.64
CA HIS A 172 7.89 7.70 -18.54
C HIS A 172 7.50 7.23 -19.95
N GLU A 173 8.27 6.29 -20.53
CA GLU A 173 8.01 5.74 -21.86
C GLU A 173 6.67 4.99 -21.93
N LEU A 174 6.34 4.23 -20.88
CA LEU A 174 5.12 3.42 -20.83
C LEU A 174 3.91 4.21 -20.35
N GLY A 175 4.09 5.42 -19.80
CA GLY A 175 3.01 6.21 -19.21
C GLY A 175 2.41 5.59 -17.95
N LEU A 176 3.21 4.85 -17.19
CA LEU A 176 2.79 4.20 -15.95
C LEU A 176 3.16 5.04 -14.72
N PRO A 177 2.35 5.02 -13.66
CA PRO A 177 2.77 5.52 -12.35
C PRO A 177 3.87 4.61 -11.78
N VAL A 178 4.58 5.10 -10.75
CA VAL A 178 5.60 4.32 -10.04
C VAL A 178 5.29 4.20 -8.56
N SER A 179 5.62 3.05 -7.96
CA SER A 179 5.62 2.81 -6.52
C SER A 179 7.06 2.71 -6.02
N LEU A 180 7.42 3.60 -5.07
CA LEU A 180 8.81 3.79 -4.62
C LEU A 180 9.05 3.13 -3.27
N HIS A 181 10.05 2.25 -3.23
CA HIS A 181 10.70 1.78 -2.02
C HIS A 181 11.90 2.68 -1.69
N ILE A 182 11.84 3.40 -0.56
CA ILE A 182 12.96 4.24 -0.13
C ILE A 182 13.25 3.98 1.33
N ARG A 183 14.40 3.40 1.62
CA ARG A 183 14.81 3.08 2.98
C ARG A 183 16.23 3.55 3.25
N GLU A 184 16.39 4.48 4.20
CA GLU A 184 17.67 5.11 4.57
C GLU A 184 18.42 5.73 3.37
N ALA A 185 17.68 6.12 2.30
CA ALA A 185 18.21 6.59 1.02
C ALA A 185 17.48 7.82 0.46
N HIS A 186 16.74 8.56 1.30
CA HIS A 186 15.83 9.63 0.88
C HIS A 186 16.52 10.74 0.08
N SER A 187 17.75 11.14 0.50
CA SER A 187 18.51 12.17 -0.21
C SER A 187 18.85 11.77 -1.65
N ASP A 188 19.37 10.54 -1.83
CA ASP A 188 19.76 10.01 -3.14
C ASP A 188 18.52 9.78 -4.02
N ALA A 189 17.43 9.31 -3.42
CA ALA A 189 16.17 9.13 -4.13
C ALA A 189 15.62 10.48 -4.65
N LEU A 190 15.64 11.53 -3.83
CA LEU A 190 15.24 12.88 -4.22
C LEU A 190 16.13 13.45 -5.34
N GLU A 191 17.44 13.19 -5.29
CA GLU A 191 18.35 13.60 -6.35
C GLU A 191 17.96 12.96 -7.69
N ILE A 192 17.73 11.64 -7.70
CA ILE A 192 17.34 10.89 -8.90
C ILE A 192 15.96 11.35 -9.41
N LEU A 193 14.97 11.49 -8.52
CA LEU A 193 13.63 11.96 -8.88
C LEU A 193 13.64 13.38 -9.47
N ARG A 194 14.52 14.26 -9.00
CA ARG A 194 14.68 15.61 -9.57
C ARG A 194 15.39 15.58 -10.93
N ALA A 195 16.35 14.67 -11.11
CA ALA A 195 17.09 14.54 -12.35
C ALA A 195 16.25 13.90 -13.47
N GLU A 196 15.52 12.83 -13.17
CA GLU A 196 14.71 12.09 -14.16
C GLU A 196 13.30 12.68 -14.31
N GLY A 197 12.80 13.46 -13.33
CA GLY A 197 11.44 13.92 -13.25
C GLY A 197 10.46 12.86 -12.74
N LEU A 198 9.29 13.29 -12.24
CA LEU A 198 8.23 12.33 -11.86
C LEU A 198 7.43 11.91 -13.10
N PRO A 199 7.06 10.62 -13.25
CA PRO A 199 6.13 10.19 -14.27
C PRO A 199 4.81 10.96 -14.18
N ALA A 200 4.33 11.46 -15.33
CA ALA A 200 3.08 12.23 -15.39
C ALA A 200 1.85 11.42 -14.90
N ALA A 201 1.96 10.08 -14.97
CA ALA A 201 0.92 9.17 -14.48
C ALA A 201 0.83 9.14 -12.94
N GLY A 202 1.90 9.48 -12.22
CA GLY A 202 1.96 9.57 -10.77
C GLY A 202 3.19 8.88 -10.17
N CYS A 203 3.46 9.21 -8.91
CA CYS A 203 4.58 8.65 -8.16
C CYS A 203 4.12 8.44 -6.70
N ILE A 204 4.20 7.21 -6.21
CA ILE A 204 3.77 6.81 -4.87
C ILE A 204 5.01 6.62 -4.00
N LEU A 205 5.10 7.34 -2.90
CA LEU A 205 6.02 7.05 -1.81
C LEU A 205 5.34 6.00 -0.92
N HIS A 206 5.71 4.74 -1.12
CA HIS A 206 5.15 3.60 -0.42
C HIS A 206 5.68 3.51 1.01
N CYS A 207 4.89 2.94 1.91
CA CYS A 207 5.21 2.61 3.31
C CYS A 207 5.89 3.76 4.08
N PHE A 208 5.42 5.00 3.87
CA PHE A 208 6.01 6.15 4.54
C PHE A 208 5.81 6.05 6.05
N ASN A 209 6.92 6.14 6.80
CA ASN A 209 6.94 5.95 8.25
C ASN A 209 7.94 6.86 8.98
N LEU A 210 8.22 8.04 8.41
CA LEU A 210 9.13 9.03 8.97
C LEU A 210 8.38 10.32 9.37
N GLY A 211 9.14 11.36 9.66
CA GLY A 211 8.63 12.65 10.12
C GLY A 211 8.29 13.64 9.00
N PRO A 212 7.76 14.82 9.40
CA PRO A 212 7.40 15.88 8.46
C PRO A 212 8.56 16.36 7.59
N ASP A 213 9.76 16.49 8.14
CA ASP A 213 10.93 17.00 7.42
C ASP A 213 11.38 16.06 6.32
N ASP A 214 11.22 14.74 6.52
CA ASP A 214 11.52 13.73 5.51
C ASP A 214 10.46 13.69 4.42
N LEU A 215 9.18 13.97 4.75
CA LEU A 215 8.08 13.94 3.80
C LEU A 215 8.02 15.18 2.91
N ALA A 216 8.28 16.37 3.47
CA ALA A 216 8.06 17.64 2.80
C ALA A 216 8.64 17.70 1.37
N PRO A 217 9.90 17.28 1.10
CA PRO A 217 10.47 17.34 -0.25
C PRO A 217 9.72 16.46 -1.27
N PHE A 218 9.14 15.32 -0.86
CA PHE A 218 8.37 14.44 -1.74
C PHE A 218 6.98 15.01 -2.05
N VAL A 219 6.36 15.64 -1.06
CA VAL A 219 5.09 16.35 -1.25
C VAL A 219 5.26 17.54 -2.20
N GLU A 220 6.35 18.31 -2.06
CA GLU A 220 6.70 19.42 -2.97
C GLU A 220 6.90 18.94 -4.41
N LEU A 221 7.49 17.75 -4.61
CA LEU A 221 7.61 17.12 -5.93
C LEU A 221 6.26 16.65 -6.49
N GLY A 222 5.22 16.49 -5.65
CA GLY A 222 3.89 16.06 -6.05
C GLY A 222 3.66 14.54 -5.91
N CYS A 223 4.44 13.84 -5.10
CA CYS A 223 4.23 12.43 -4.80
C CYS A 223 2.90 12.19 -4.08
N TYR A 224 2.31 11.02 -4.32
CA TYR A 224 1.33 10.43 -3.43
C TYR A 224 2.04 9.79 -2.25
N VAL A 225 1.37 9.76 -1.10
CA VAL A 225 1.90 9.21 0.14
C VAL A 225 1.03 8.05 0.58
N ALA A 226 1.58 6.84 0.55
CA ALA A 226 0.89 5.66 1.02
C ALA A 226 1.29 5.35 2.47
N LEU A 227 0.28 5.14 3.29
CA LEU A 227 0.38 4.95 4.72
C LEU A 227 -0.10 3.55 5.09
N GLY A 228 0.77 2.79 5.72
CA GLY A 228 0.53 1.41 6.13
C GLY A 228 0.36 1.24 7.64
N GLY A 229 0.46 -0.01 8.10
CA GLY A 229 0.36 -0.39 9.50
C GLY A 229 1.20 0.45 10.49
N PRO A 230 2.42 0.89 10.13
CA PRO A 230 3.24 1.75 10.98
C PRO A 230 2.52 3.00 11.50
N LEU A 231 1.62 3.61 10.73
CA LEU A 231 0.82 4.77 11.20
C LEU A 231 0.12 4.50 12.54
N THR A 232 -0.27 3.25 12.81
CA THR A 232 -0.97 2.83 14.02
C THR A 232 -0.04 2.58 15.21
N PHE A 233 1.28 2.52 14.99
CA PHE A 233 2.21 2.12 16.03
C PHE A 233 2.36 3.21 17.10
N LYS A 234 2.50 2.80 18.34
CA LYS A 234 2.45 3.71 19.51
C LYS A 234 3.48 4.83 19.48
N LYS A 235 4.65 4.59 18.87
CA LYS A 235 5.76 5.56 18.86
C LYS A 235 5.78 6.48 17.64
N GLU A 236 4.90 6.27 16.66
CA GLU A 236 4.95 6.91 15.36
C GLU A 236 4.18 8.25 15.31
N CYS A 237 4.32 9.08 16.35
CA CYS A 237 3.71 10.42 16.36
C CYS A 237 4.27 11.31 15.24
N ALA A 238 5.53 11.15 14.86
CA ALA A 238 6.13 11.89 13.75
C ALA A 238 5.49 11.55 12.42
N THR A 239 5.25 10.26 12.15
CA THR A 239 4.55 9.81 10.94
C THR A 239 3.12 10.34 10.89
N ARG A 240 2.42 10.31 12.04
CA ARG A 240 1.07 10.91 12.13
C ARG A 240 1.08 12.41 11.89
N ALA A 241 2.08 13.13 12.40
CA ALA A 241 2.22 14.56 12.13
C ALA A 241 2.51 14.85 10.65
N ALA A 242 3.28 13.98 9.98
CA ALA A 242 3.59 14.13 8.55
C ALA A 242 2.34 14.06 7.67
N VAL A 243 1.27 13.34 8.07
CA VAL A 243 -0.02 13.31 7.35
C VAL A 243 -0.55 14.71 7.03
N ALA A 244 -0.36 15.66 7.95
CA ALA A 244 -0.84 17.02 7.79
C ALA A 244 -0.14 17.82 6.66
N LEU A 245 0.97 17.34 6.12
CA LEU A 245 1.68 17.98 5.00
C LEU A 245 1.08 17.63 3.65
N ALA A 246 0.52 16.42 3.52
CA ALA A 246 -0.04 15.96 2.26
C ALA A 246 -1.50 16.44 2.10
N SER A 247 -1.86 16.84 0.88
CA SER A 247 -3.26 17.06 0.54
C SER A 247 -4.02 15.73 0.60
N PRO A 248 -5.28 15.69 1.10
CA PRO A 248 -6.12 14.50 1.06
C PRO A 248 -6.21 13.84 -0.33
N GLY A 249 -6.14 14.62 -1.40
CA GLY A 249 -6.08 14.13 -2.77
C GLY A 249 -4.78 13.41 -3.15
N ARG A 250 -3.81 13.35 -2.26
CA ARG A 250 -2.51 12.67 -2.44
C ARG A 250 -2.24 11.59 -1.38
N LEU A 251 -3.17 11.34 -0.46
CA LEU A 251 -3.06 10.29 0.53
C LEU A 251 -3.61 8.98 0.00
N LEU A 252 -2.94 7.89 0.34
CA LEU A 252 -3.29 6.50 0.02
C LEU A 252 -3.20 5.66 1.28
N THR A 253 -3.90 4.53 1.30
CA THR A 253 -3.81 3.50 2.33
C THR A 253 -3.25 2.22 1.74
N GLU A 254 -2.46 1.49 2.53
CA GLU A 254 -1.85 0.23 2.14
C GLU A 254 -1.61 -0.67 3.35
N THR A 255 -1.11 -1.88 3.11
CA THR A 255 -0.67 -2.80 4.16
C THR A 255 0.82 -3.10 4.16
N ASP A 256 1.42 -3.24 3.00
CA ASP A 256 2.71 -3.92 2.79
C ASP A 256 2.64 -5.40 3.25
N ALA A 257 1.46 -6.03 3.09
CA ALA A 257 1.26 -7.44 3.48
C ALA A 257 2.21 -8.37 2.72
N PRO A 258 2.82 -9.35 3.42
CA PRO A 258 2.54 -9.89 4.76
C PRO A 258 3.18 -9.15 5.94
N PHE A 259 3.82 -8.03 5.71
CA PHE A 259 4.59 -7.28 6.69
C PHE A 259 3.73 -6.26 7.44
N MET A 260 4.30 -5.61 8.45
CA MET A 260 3.83 -4.38 9.09
C MET A 260 2.37 -4.39 9.59
N ALA A 261 1.85 -5.54 10.07
CA ALA A 261 0.48 -5.61 10.61
C ALA A 261 0.20 -4.46 11.60
N PRO A 262 -0.94 -3.73 11.45
CA PRO A 262 -1.29 -2.59 12.29
C PRO A 262 -1.63 -3.00 13.73
N GLU A 263 -1.61 -2.05 14.66
CA GLU A 263 -2.26 -2.24 15.96
C GLU A 263 -3.80 -2.38 15.78
N PRO A 264 -4.49 -3.26 16.50
CA PRO A 264 -4.01 -4.11 17.57
C PRO A 264 -3.58 -5.53 17.11
N LEU A 265 -3.20 -5.68 15.85
CA LEU A 265 -2.89 -6.96 15.22
C LEU A 265 -1.39 -7.22 15.07
N ARG A 266 -0.51 -6.42 15.66
CA ARG A 266 0.95 -6.63 15.58
C ARG A 266 1.36 -8.04 15.93
N GLY A 267 2.28 -8.58 15.12
CA GLY A 267 2.84 -9.93 15.31
C GLY A 267 2.03 -11.05 14.66
N VAL A 268 0.98 -10.71 13.87
CA VAL A 268 0.38 -11.64 12.92
C VAL A 268 0.89 -11.36 11.50
N VAL A 269 0.67 -12.28 10.59
CA VAL A 269 0.82 -12.03 9.15
C VAL A 269 -0.17 -10.94 8.75
N CYS A 270 0.31 -9.87 8.10
CA CYS A 270 -0.56 -8.82 7.61
C CYS A 270 -1.35 -9.29 6.39
N GLU A 271 -2.58 -8.82 6.26
CA GLU A 271 -3.46 -9.11 5.12
C GLU A 271 -4.13 -7.81 4.65
N PRO A 272 -4.56 -7.70 3.38
CA PRO A 272 -5.24 -6.49 2.86
C PRO A 272 -6.42 -6.02 3.72
N ALA A 273 -7.20 -6.94 4.31
CA ALA A 273 -8.29 -6.59 5.23
C ALA A 273 -7.83 -5.71 6.42
N HIS A 274 -6.56 -5.77 6.80
CA HIS A 274 -6.02 -5.00 7.92
C HIS A 274 -5.91 -3.50 7.61
N THR A 275 -6.02 -3.08 6.35
CA THR A 275 -6.02 -1.66 5.95
C THR A 275 -7.10 -0.85 6.66
N VAL A 276 -8.20 -1.47 7.10
CA VAL A 276 -9.27 -0.78 7.86
C VAL A 276 -8.75 -0.10 9.14
N PHE A 277 -7.74 -0.69 9.80
CA PHE A 277 -7.11 -0.11 10.99
C PHE A 277 -6.23 1.09 10.63
N THR A 278 -5.50 1.02 9.52
CA THR A 278 -4.72 2.14 8.98
C THR A 278 -5.65 3.28 8.56
N LEU A 279 -6.73 2.96 7.83
CA LEU A 279 -7.72 3.94 7.40
C LEU A 279 -8.34 4.65 8.61
N ARG A 280 -8.76 3.93 9.67
CA ARG A 280 -9.29 4.55 10.89
C ARG A 280 -8.27 5.50 11.51
N MET A 281 -7.03 5.09 11.68
CA MET A 281 -5.98 5.94 12.23
C MET A 281 -5.73 7.18 11.34
N LEU A 282 -5.77 7.03 10.03
CA LEU A 282 -5.63 8.15 9.10
C LEU A 282 -6.78 9.17 9.27
N LEU A 283 -8.03 8.70 9.36
CA LEU A 283 -9.18 9.55 9.62
C LEU A 283 -9.07 10.28 10.98
N ASP A 284 -8.54 9.61 12.00
CA ASP A 284 -8.30 10.22 13.31
C ASP A 284 -7.24 11.32 13.21
N CYS A 285 -6.16 11.11 12.46
CA CYS A 285 -5.14 12.12 12.17
C CYS A 285 -5.70 13.30 11.36
N LEU A 286 -6.69 13.09 10.51
CA LEU A 286 -7.39 14.13 9.76
C LEU A 286 -8.45 14.88 10.60
N GLY A 287 -8.61 14.52 11.88
CA GLY A 287 -9.47 15.22 12.83
C GLY A 287 -10.91 14.73 12.92
N TYR A 288 -11.28 13.62 12.26
CA TYR A 288 -12.67 13.11 12.27
C TYR A 288 -13.10 12.57 13.64
N ALA A 289 -12.17 12.15 14.50
CA ALA A 289 -12.44 11.83 15.90
C ALA A 289 -12.32 13.03 16.85
N GLY A 290 -12.14 14.24 16.32
CA GLY A 290 -11.94 15.50 17.02
C GLY A 290 -10.50 16.02 16.91
N GLU A 291 -10.37 17.34 16.73
CA GLU A 291 -9.08 18.00 16.52
C GLU A 291 -8.11 17.79 17.69
N GLN A 292 -8.59 17.88 18.92
CA GLN A 292 -7.78 17.63 20.11
C GLN A 292 -7.21 16.22 20.13
N HIS A 293 -7.99 15.21 19.75
CA HIS A 293 -7.54 13.84 19.64
C HIS A 293 -6.46 13.69 18.56
N ALA A 294 -6.65 14.31 17.39
CA ALA A 294 -5.66 14.31 16.32
C ALA A 294 -4.32 14.94 16.78
N LEU A 295 -4.36 16.07 17.49
CA LEU A 295 -3.18 16.72 18.04
C LEU A 295 -2.45 15.84 19.06
N GLU A 296 -3.18 15.11 19.89
CA GLU A 296 -2.59 14.14 20.84
C GLU A 296 -1.90 12.99 20.11
N LEU A 297 -2.48 12.49 19.01
CA LEU A 297 -1.85 11.45 18.18
C LEU A 297 -0.55 11.92 17.51
N MET A 298 -0.45 13.20 17.17
CA MET A 298 0.72 13.84 16.56
C MET A 298 1.77 14.32 17.57
N SER A 299 1.51 14.16 18.86
CA SER A 299 2.40 14.62 19.92
C SER A 299 3.29 13.49 20.43
N PRO A 300 4.54 13.79 20.84
CA PRO A 300 5.37 12.85 21.60
C PRO A 300 4.63 12.41 22.87
N ARG A 301 4.77 11.15 23.24
CA ARG A 301 4.13 10.68 24.48
C ARG A 301 4.84 11.24 25.71
N PRO A 302 4.12 11.51 26.81
CA PRO A 302 4.73 12.05 28.03
C PRO A 302 5.93 11.25 28.54
N MET A 303 5.90 9.91 28.40
CA MET A 303 6.99 9.04 28.84
C MET A 303 8.25 9.10 27.96
N ASP A 304 8.17 9.68 26.78
CA ASP A 304 9.29 9.84 25.84
C ASP A 304 9.92 11.25 25.97
N LEU A 305 9.40 12.09 26.88
CA LEU A 305 9.86 13.46 27.12
C LEU A 305 10.70 13.54 28.40
N PRO A 306 11.60 14.56 28.51
CA PRO A 306 12.26 14.90 29.76
C PRO A 306 11.28 15.16 30.92
N GLU A 307 11.70 14.91 32.15
CA GLU A 307 10.87 15.11 33.33
C GLU A 307 10.39 16.57 33.45
N GLY A 308 9.08 16.76 33.56
CA GLY A 308 8.45 18.09 33.67
C GLY A 308 8.05 18.73 32.33
N GLU A 309 8.41 18.16 31.21
CA GLU A 309 7.94 18.64 29.90
C GLU A 309 6.54 18.10 29.56
N GLN A 310 5.74 18.93 28.89
CA GLN A 310 4.44 18.54 28.37
C GLN A 310 4.52 18.22 26.89
N PRO A 311 3.79 17.18 26.42
CA PRO A 311 3.71 16.90 24.98
C PRO A 311 3.16 18.11 24.21
N ALA A 312 3.83 18.43 23.12
CA ALA A 312 3.31 19.40 22.16
C ALA A 312 3.21 18.73 20.77
N PRO A 313 2.20 19.06 19.97
CA PRO A 313 2.10 18.58 18.60
C PRO A 313 3.34 18.97 17.78
N LEU A 314 3.85 18.03 16.96
CA LEU A 314 4.96 18.31 16.04
C LEU A 314 4.57 19.33 14.95
N LEU A 315 3.29 19.35 14.61
CA LEU A 315 2.69 20.30 13.68
C LEU A 315 1.36 20.81 14.25
N GLN A 316 0.94 21.98 13.76
CA GLN A 316 -0.38 22.59 14.00
C GLN A 316 -1.16 22.57 12.68
N PRO A 317 -1.85 21.47 12.35
CA PRO A 317 -2.57 21.36 11.09
C PRO A 317 -3.79 22.26 11.05
N GLY A 318 -4.12 22.77 9.88
CA GLY A 318 -5.42 23.40 9.60
C GLY A 318 -6.43 22.30 9.23
N PHE A 319 -7.23 21.84 10.17
CA PHE A 319 -8.16 20.70 9.96
C PHE A 319 -9.19 20.96 8.87
N ASP A 320 -9.72 22.18 8.75
CA ASP A 320 -10.64 22.54 7.65
C ASP A 320 -10.01 22.25 6.27
N ARG A 321 -8.71 22.54 6.11
CA ARG A 321 -7.97 22.23 4.89
C ARG A 321 -7.78 20.74 4.72
N LEU A 322 -7.48 20.00 5.80
CA LEU A 322 -7.29 18.56 5.75
C LEU A 322 -8.60 17.81 5.47
N GLN A 323 -9.73 18.34 5.88
CA GLN A 323 -11.03 17.71 5.64
C GLN A 323 -11.65 18.11 4.29
N GLU A 324 -11.18 19.20 3.66
CA GLU A 324 -11.68 19.70 2.35
C GLU A 324 -13.22 19.87 2.32
N GLY A 325 -13.87 20.09 3.47
CA GLY A 325 -15.33 20.17 3.59
C GLY A 325 -16.06 18.83 3.43
N LEU A 326 -15.33 17.70 3.43
CA LEU A 326 -15.90 16.36 3.35
C LEU A 326 -16.28 15.86 4.74
N ASP A 327 -17.39 15.14 4.83
CA ASP A 327 -17.67 14.29 5.98
C ASP A 327 -16.77 13.04 5.97
N GLU A 328 -16.83 12.25 7.01
CA GLU A 328 -15.97 11.07 7.19
C GLU A 328 -16.15 10.05 6.07
N LEU A 329 -17.38 9.81 5.60
CA LEU A 329 -17.63 8.93 4.45
C LEU A 329 -17.06 9.52 3.15
N GLY A 330 -17.26 10.81 2.93
CA GLY A 330 -16.70 11.53 1.78
C GLY A 330 -15.18 11.45 1.74
N MET A 331 -14.53 11.48 2.90
CA MET A 331 -13.07 11.29 2.98
C MET A 331 -12.66 9.85 2.65
N CYS A 332 -13.35 8.84 3.18
CA CYS A 332 -13.09 7.44 2.78
C CYS A 332 -13.22 7.27 1.26
N GLN A 333 -14.26 7.84 0.66
CA GLN A 333 -14.47 7.82 -0.80
C GLN A 333 -13.36 8.56 -1.56
N ARG A 334 -12.84 9.66 -1.01
CA ARG A 334 -11.73 10.42 -1.60
C ARG A 334 -10.46 9.58 -1.62
N LEU A 335 -10.09 8.97 -0.49
CA LEU A 335 -8.91 8.11 -0.37
C LEU A 335 -8.99 6.90 -1.31
N TYR A 336 -10.14 6.25 -1.35
CA TYR A 336 -10.40 5.15 -2.29
C TYR A 336 -10.29 5.62 -3.75
N ARG A 337 -10.88 6.76 -4.09
CA ARG A 337 -10.82 7.33 -5.45
C ARG A 337 -9.39 7.66 -5.84
N ASN A 338 -8.55 8.20 -4.95
CA ASN A 338 -7.15 8.44 -5.22
C ASN A 338 -6.45 7.16 -5.70
N ALA A 339 -6.68 6.02 -5.02
CA ALA A 339 -6.11 4.74 -5.40
C ALA A 339 -6.60 4.27 -6.78
N VAL A 340 -7.92 4.27 -6.97
CA VAL A 340 -8.54 3.78 -8.22
C VAL A 340 -8.20 4.66 -9.41
N GLU A 341 -8.24 5.99 -9.28
CA GLU A 341 -7.86 6.92 -10.35
C GLU A 341 -6.38 6.82 -10.71
N LEU A 342 -5.53 6.46 -9.76
CA LEU A 342 -4.09 6.30 -9.98
C LEU A 342 -3.76 4.94 -10.58
N LEU A 343 -4.36 3.86 -10.07
CA LEU A 343 -3.91 2.48 -10.27
C LEU A 343 -4.90 1.58 -11.05
N ASP A 344 -6.20 1.92 -11.13
CA ASP A 344 -7.17 1.16 -11.93
C ASP A 344 -7.37 1.78 -13.33
N ARG A 345 -6.26 2.12 -13.99
CA ARG A 345 -6.28 2.65 -15.37
C ARG A 345 -5.98 1.54 -16.37
N PRO A 346 -6.59 1.61 -17.58
CA PRO A 346 -6.17 0.74 -18.69
C PRO A 346 -4.67 0.94 -18.95
N ASN A 347 -3.91 -0.14 -18.97
CA ASN A 347 -2.48 -0.09 -19.23
C ASN A 347 -2.19 0.59 -20.59
N PRO A 348 -1.52 1.75 -20.63
CA PRO A 348 -1.27 2.48 -21.88
C PRO A 348 -0.35 1.73 -22.86
N ALA A 349 0.46 0.79 -22.40
CA ALA A 349 1.32 -0.04 -23.24
C ALA A 349 0.52 -0.88 -24.28
N ARG A 350 -0.80 -1.09 -24.07
CA ARG A 350 -1.68 -1.69 -25.08
C ARG A 350 -1.84 -0.88 -26.37
N ARG A 351 -1.58 0.43 -26.35
CA ARG A 351 -1.71 1.30 -27.53
C ARG A 351 -0.47 1.28 -28.43
N MET A 352 0.60 0.62 -28.03
CA MET A 352 1.87 0.55 -28.74
C MET A 352 2.09 -0.74 -29.55
N ARG A 353 1.03 -1.57 -29.70
CA ARG A 353 1.04 -2.77 -30.57
C ARG A 353 0.18 -2.58 -31.81
#